data_528b293f09ee4aec0df2de52ae6f5e89
#
_entry.id   528b293f09ee4aec0df2de52ae6f5e89
#
_cell.length_a   1.000
_cell.length_b   1.000
_cell.length_c   1.000
_cell.angle_alpha   90.00
_cell.angle_beta   90.00
_cell.angle_gamma   90.00
#
_symmetry.space_group_name_H-M   'P 1'
#
loop_
_entity.id
_entity.type
_entity.pdbx_description
1 polymer ?
#
loop_
_entity_poly.entity_id
_entity_poly.type
_entity_poly.pdbx_seq_one_letter_code
_entity_poly.pdbx_strand_id
1 'polypeptide(L)'
;MMGGEKAKDFKGTIGKLFRYIGKYKAAVVVVAIFAIGSTVFNVVCPKVLGKATTALSEGIMNKIAGNGGIDFTYIGKILLFCLGLYVLSVAFSFVQGFIMTGVTQKVCYRMRREVSEKINRMPMSYFESRTYGEVLSRITNDIDTMGNGLNQSITQLITSVSTVIGVIVMMLTISPLMTLISVLILPISIMLMMFVIKKSQRFFKQQQEYVGHINGQVEEVYGGHNVIKAFNKENDVRREFHETNETLYKSAWKSQFFSGLMQPIMMFVGNLGYVAVAISGAALAIRGTIQIGDIQAFIQYVKNLTQPVQQVAQVTNMMQQMAAAAERVFELLEEKEEEQIVENPVSTEGIKGEVTFEHVKFGYNSDQIIIKDFSAHVKPGQQVAIVGPTGAGKTTMVKLLMRFYDVNGGAILLDGHNIKDFNRRELRDVFGMVLQDTWLFKGTIMENIRYGRLDATDEEVIAAAKAAHAHRFISALPGGYNMELNEEITNISQGQKQLLTIARAILADNPVLILDEATSSVDTRTEHRIQRAMDNLMKGRTSFVIAHRLSTIKNADIILVMKDGDIIEQGNHDELMAQNGFYADLYNSQWS
;
A
#
# COMPACT_ATOMS: atom_id res chain seq x y z
N MET A 1 -3.64 7.23 -17.69
CA MET A 1 -4.59 7.21 -16.56
C MET A 1 -4.90 5.74 -16.29
N MET A 2 -4.31 5.18 -15.25
CA MET A 2 -4.61 3.82 -14.80
C MET A 2 -6.11 3.72 -14.52
N GLY A 3 -6.79 2.73 -15.07
CA GLY A 3 -8.14 2.36 -14.68
C GLY A 3 -8.09 1.79 -13.27
N GLY A 4 -8.04 2.68 -12.27
CA GLY A 4 -8.01 2.27 -10.87
C GLY A 4 -9.26 1.48 -10.52
N GLU A 5 -9.12 0.47 -9.68
CA GLU A 5 -10.23 -0.25 -9.09
C GLU A 5 -11.25 0.76 -8.54
N LYS A 6 -12.51 0.51 -8.86
CA LYS A 6 -13.59 1.33 -8.30
C LYS A 6 -13.89 0.83 -6.89
N ALA A 7 -14.10 1.76 -5.96
CA ALA A 7 -14.57 1.42 -4.62
C ALA A 7 -15.86 0.57 -4.71
N LYS A 8 -15.92 -0.52 -3.96
CA LYS A 8 -17.09 -1.40 -3.86
C LYS A 8 -18.25 -0.67 -3.17
N ASP A 9 -17.95 0.05 -2.08
CA ASP A 9 -18.88 0.91 -1.35
C ASP A 9 -18.39 2.36 -1.33
N PHE A 10 -18.62 3.08 -2.43
CA PHE A 10 -18.22 4.49 -2.55
C PHE A 10 -18.85 5.39 -1.47
N LYS A 11 -20.17 5.23 -1.22
CA LYS A 11 -20.88 6.12 -0.25
C LYS A 11 -20.42 5.87 1.18
N GLY A 12 -20.31 4.61 1.58
CA GLY A 12 -19.85 4.24 2.93
C GLY A 12 -18.42 4.71 3.18
N THR A 13 -17.54 4.48 2.21
CA THR A 13 -16.12 4.86 2.32
C THR A 13 -15.93 6.37 2.40
N ILE A 14 -16.62 7.13 1.55
CA ILE A 14 -16.59 8.60 1.61
C ILE A 14 -17.17 9.11 2.94
N GLY A 15 -18.23 8.48 3.45
CA GLY A 15 -18.78 8.79 4.78
C GLY A 15 -17.78 8.54 5.92
N LYS A 16 -17.05 7.42 5.89
CA LYS A 16 -15.97 7.11 6.85
C LYS A 16 -14.86 8.17 6.76
N LEU A 17 -14.44 8.52 5.54
CA LEU A 17 -13.41 9.52 5.29
C LEU A 17 -13.78 10.89 5.83
N PHE A 18 -15.01 11.37 5.58
CA PHE A 18 -15.50 12.63 6.13
C PHE A 18 -15.58 12.60 7.67
N ARG A 19 -15.96 11.48 8.27
CA ARG A 19 -15.94 11.30 9.73
C ARG A 19 -14.52 11.37 10.28
N TYR A 20 -13.56 10.77 9.58
CA TYR A 20 -12.14 10.78 9.93
C TYR A 20 -11.54 12.21 9.87
N ILE A 21 -11.92 12.99 8.85
CA ILE A 21 -11.55 14.39 8.69
C ILE A 21 -12.32 15.30 9.67
N GLY A 22 -13.36 14.81 10.30
CA GLY A 22 -14.25 15.59 11.17
C GLY A 22 -13.56 16.39 12.28
N LYS A 23 -12.36 15.96 12.73
CA LYS A 23 -11.51 16.74 13.64
C LYS A 23 -11.03 18.08 13.04
N TYR A 24 -10.99 18.19 11.71
CA TYR A 24 -10.51 19.37 10.97
C TYR A 24 -11.64 20.14 10.28
N LYS A 25 -12.92 19.87 10.63
CA LYS A 25 -14.09 20.50 10.00
C LYS A 25 -14.04 22.02 9.95
N ALA A 26 -13.54 22.66 11.02
CA ALA A 26 -13.39 24.12 11.07
C ALA A 26 -12.40 24.62 9.98
N ALA A 27 -11.27 23.93 9.81
CA ALA A 27 -10.28 24.27 8.77
C ALA A 27 -10.87 24.07 7.36
N VAL A 28 -11.65 23.00 7.13
CA VAL A 28 -12.33 22.76 5.84
C VAL A 28 -13.38 23.83 5.54
N VAL A 29 -14.13 24.31 6.56
CA VAL A 29 -15.07 25.43 6.41
C VAL A 29 -14.30 26.72 6.04
N VAL A 30 -13.18 27.01 6.69
CA VAL A 30 -12.34 28.18 6.34
C VAL A 30 -11.84 28.05 4.90
N VAL A 31 -11.36 26.87 4.49
CA VAL A 31 -10.96 26.59 3.10
C VAL A 31 -12.11 26.90 2.12
N ALA A 32 -13.33 26.48 2.43
CA ALA A 32 -14.49 26.76 1.59
C ALA A 32 -14.80 28.26 1.49
N ILE A 33 -14.71 29.01 2.58
CA ILE A 33 -14.91 30.47 2.59
C ILE A 33 -13.86 31.15 1.71
N PHE A 34 -12.57 30.82 1.85
CA PHE A 34 -11.50 31.38 1.03
C PHE A 34 -11.63 30.99 -0.44
N ALA A 35 -12.07 29.75 -0.74
CA ALA A 35 -12.32 29.28 -2.10
C ALA A 35 -13.43 30.09 -2.77
N ILE A 36 -14.56 30.27 -2.08
CA ILE A 36 -15.69 31.07 -2.58
C ILE A 36 -15.27 32.52 -2.75
N GLY A 37 -14.59 33.11 -1.77
CA GLY A 37 -14.08 34.48 -1.84
C GLY A 37 -13.15 34.72 -3.03
N SER A 38 -12.17 33.84 -3.22
CA SER A 38 -11.29 33.88 -4.40
C SER A 38 -12.07 33.83 -5.71
N THR A 39 -13.06 32.91 -5.78
CA THR A 39 -13.92 32.76 -6.96
C THR A 39 -14.75 34.00 -7.23
N VAL A 40 -15.34 34.63 -6.21
CA VAL A 40 -16.12 35.87 -6.35
C VAL A 40 -15.27 36.98 -6.97
N PHE A 41 -14.04 37.19 -6.47
CA PHE A 41 -13.13 38.19 -7.05
C PHE A 41 -12.83 37.91 -8.52
N ASN A 42 -12.56 36.66 -8.89
CA ASN A 42 -12.32 36.27 -10.27
C ASN A 42 -13.53 36.46 -11.19
N VAL A 43 -14.73 36.15 -10.69
CA VAL A 43 -15.98 36.23 -11.48
C VAL A 43 -16.45 37.67 -11.65
N VAL A 44 -16.21 38.58 -10.70
CA VAL A 44 -16.55 39.98 -10.80
C VAL A 44 -15.67 40.75 -11.77
N CYS A 45 -14.39 40.36 -11.88
CA CYS A 45 -13.39 41.08 -12.64
C CYS A 45 -13.73 41.30 -14.12
N PRO A 46 -14.25 40.34 -14.90
CA PRO A 46 -14.63 40.54 -16.30
C PRO A 46 -15.68 41.67 -16.49
N LYS A 47 -16.64 41.81 -15.58
CA LYS A 47 -17.66 42.86 -15.63
C LYS A 47 -17.06 44.24 -15.34
N VAL A 48 -16.14 44.31 -14.37
CA VAL A 48 -15.40 45.55 -14.06
C VAL A 48 -14.51 45.95 -15.23
N LEU A 49 -13.79 44.99 -15.83
CA LEU A 49 -12.93 45.23 -17.01
C LEU A 49 -13.78 45.70 -18.22
N GLY A 50 -15.02 45.18 -18.37
CA GLY A 50 -15.95 45.62 -19.38
C GLY A 50 -16.27 47.11 -19.32
N LYS A 51 -16.36 47.71 -18.11
CA LYS A 51 -16.51 49.16 -17.94
C LYS A 51 -15.34 49.96 -18.52
N ALA A 52 -14.10 49.44 -18.39
CA ALA A 52 -12.95 50.11 -19.01
C ALA A 52 -13.03 50.09 -20.54
N THR A 53 -13.50 48.95 -21.11
CA THR A 53 -13.70 48.82 -22.57
C THR A 53 -14.81 49.74 -23.06
N THR A 54 -15.90 49.89 -22.33
CA THR A 54 -16.98 50.85 -22.64
C THR A 54 -16.43 52.26 -22.60
N ALA A 55 -15.74 52.67 -21.54
CA ALA A 55 -15.15 54.00 -21.42
C ALA A 55 -14.16 54.33 -22.54
N LEU A 56 -13.36 53.33 -22.96
CA LEU A 56 -12.46 53.46 -24.09
C LEU A 56 -13.22 53.69 -25.39
N SER A 57 -14.26 52.89 -25.65
CA SER A 57 -15.12 53.00 -26.85
C SER A 57 -15.81 54.36 -26.92
N GLU A 58 -16.42 54.78 -25.84
CA GLU A 58 -17.10 56.10 -25.73
C GLU A 58 -16.08 57.26 -25.91
N GLY A 59 -14.92 57.16 -25.31
CA GLY A 59 -13.84 58.15 -25.48
C GLY A 59 -13.33 58.27 -26.92
N ILE A 60 -13.23 57.14 -27.63
CA ILE A 60 -12.89 57.13 -29.07
C ILE A 60 -14.00 57.82 -29.88
N MET A 61 -15.29 57.47 -29.62
CA MET A 61 -16.40 58.07 -30.32
C MET A 61 -16.51 59.57 -30.07
N ASN A 62 -16.34 60.05 -28.83
CA ASN A 62 -16.30 61.42 -28.45
C ASN A 62 -15.14 62.18 -29.13
N LYS A 63 -13.99 61.54 -29.26
CA LYS A 63 -12.84 62.14 -29.99
C LYS A 63 -13.11 62.28 -31.48
N ILE A 64 -13.75 61.29 -32.12
CA ILE A 64 -14.18 61.34 -33.53
C ILE A 64 -15.23 62.44 -33.74
N ALA A 65 -16.18 62.56 -32.80
CA ALA A 65 -17.23 63.61 -32.86
C ALA A 65 -16.75 65.01 -32.47
N GLY A 66 -15.52 65.21 -32.07
CA GLY A 66 -14.96 66.50 -31.65
C GLY A 66 -15.40 66.98 -30.26
N ASN A 67 -16.09 66.12 -29.48
CA ASN A 67 -16.71 66.47 -28.20
C ASN A 67 -15.86 66.08 -26.95
N GLY A 68 -14.60 65.73 -27.13
CA GLY A 68 -13.72 65.39 -26.02
C GLY A 68 -12.66 64.34 -26.37
N GLY A 69 -12.08 63.65 -25.36
CA GLY A 69 -11.04 62.63 -25.51
C GLY A 69 -11.28 61.43 -24.63
N ILE A 70 -10.30 60.50 -24.63
CA ILE A 70 -10.33 59.28 -23.82
C ILE A 70 -9.91 59.65 -22.39
N ASP A 71 -10.74 59.31 -21.40
CA ASP A 71 -10.39 59.45 -19.98
C ASP A 71 -9.48 58.29 -19.50
N PHE A 72 -8.17 58.46 -19.74
CA PHE A 72 -7.20 57.49 -19.28
C PHE A 72 -7.08 57.38 -17.76
N THR A 73 -7.48 58.45 -17.03
CA THR A 73 -7.47 58.42 -15.56
C THR A 73 -8.53 57.49 -15.00
N TYR A 74 -9.74 57.55 -15.57
CA TYR A 74 -10.85 56.66 -15.20
C TYR A 74 -10.51 55.21 -15.57
N ILE A 75 -10.01 54.96 -16.78
CA ILE A 75 -9.61 53.61 -17.22
C ILE A 75 -8.51 53.07 -16.30
N GLY A 76 -7.49 53.89 -15.96
CA GLY A 76 -6.41 53.54 -15.05
C GLY A 76 -6.90 53.13 -13.67
N LYS A 77 -7.90 53.85 -13.10
CA LYS A 77 -8.54 53.47 -11.82
C LYS A 77 -9.24 52.13 -11.90
N ILE A 78 -9.97 51.84 -12.99
CA ILE A 78 -10.61 50.53 -13.19
C ILE A 78 -9.59 49.39 -13.27
N LEU A 79 -8.51 49.60 -14.05
CA LEU A 79 -7.46 48.58 -14.19
C LEU A 79 -6.74 48.33 -12.86
N LEU A 80 -6.45 49.37 -12.08
CA LEU A 80 -5.85 49.22 -10.75
C LEU A 80 -6.78 48.50 -9.78
N PHE A 81 -8.08 48.76 -9.84
CA PHE A 81 -9.08 48.06 -9.04
C PHE A 81 -9.16 46.56 -9.43
N CYS A 82 -9.16 46.24 -10.75
CA CYS A 82 -9.10 44.85 -11.22
C CYS A 82 -7.82 44.14 -10.75
N LEU A 83 -6.67 44.83 -10.81
CA LEU A 83 -5.41 44.29 -10.29
C LEU A 83 -5.54 43.95 -8.80
N GLY A 84 -6.15 44.84 -8.01
CA GLY A 84 -6.42 44.61 -6.59
C GLY A 84 -7.29 43.38 -6.35
N LEU A 85 -8.36 43.18 -7.15
CA LEU A 85 -9.22 42.00 -7.07
C LEU A 85 -8.45 40.72 -7.41
N TYR A 86 -7.58 40.73 -8.42
CA TYR A 86 -6.75 39.56 -8.76
C TYR A 86 -5.73 39.25 -7.66
N VAL A 87 -5.08 40.27 -7.08
CA VAL A 87 -4.15 40.08 -5.96
C VAL A 87 -4.87 39.45 -4.76
N LEU A 88 -6.06 39.97 -4.42
CA LEU A 88 -6.89 39.39 -3.35
C LEU A 88 -7.31 37.93 -3.65
N SER A 89 -7.70 37.66 -4.90
CA SER A 89 -8.04 36.31 -5.32
C SER A 89 -6.87 35.34 -5.16
N VAL A 90 -5.67 35.74 -5.57
CA VAL A 90 -4.44 34.94 -5.42
C VAL A 90 -4.11 34.73 -3.95
N ALA A 91 -4.20 35.77 -3.11
CA ALA A 91 -3.98 35.67 -1.67
C ALA A 91 -4.94 34.67 -1.01
N PHE A 92 -6.23 34.73 -1.37
CA PHE A 92 -7.25 33.79 -0.87
C PHE A 92 -6.96 32.35 -1.32
N SER A 93 -6.61 32.16 -2.59
CA SER A 93 -6.23 30.85 -3.11
C SER A 93 -4.97 30.28 -2.42
N PHE A 94 -3.99 31.16 -2.13
CA PHE A 94 -2.79 30.76 -1.40
C PHE A 94 -3.13 30.27 0.01
N VAL A 95 -3.91 31.06 0.78
CA VAL A 95 -4.33 30.70 2.14
C VAL A 95 -5.13 29.40 2.13
N GLN A 96 -6.06 29.26 1.20
CA GLN A 96 -6.85 28.03 0.98
C GLN A 96 -5.94 26.81 0.77
N GLY A 97 -4.99 26.91 -0.17
CA GLY A 97 -4.06 25.83 -0.50
C GLY A 97 -3.17 25.47 0.69
N PHE A 98 -2.65 26.47 1.40
CA PHE A 98 -1.81 26.28 2.59
C PHE A 98 -2.56 25.51 3.69
N ILE A 99 -3.79 25.93 4.01
CA ILE A 99 -4.61 25.27 5.05
C ILE A 99 -4.96 23.85 4.60
N MET A 100 -5.42 23.66 3.35
CA MET A 100 -5.85 22.34 2.88
C MET A 100 -4.70 21.34 2.83
N THR A 101 -3.52 21.77 2.37
CA THR A 101 -2.30 20.95 2.40
C THR A 101 -1.94 20.56 3.84
N GLY A 102 -2.01 21.51 4.79
CA GLY A 102 -1.77 21.25 6.20
C GLY A 102 -2.74 20.21 6.80
N VAL A 103 -4.03 20.31 6.46
CA VAL A 103 -5.05 19.33 6.89
C VAL A 103 -4.76 17.96 6.31
N THR A 104 -4.51 17.89 5.00
CA THR A 104 -4.24 16.64 4.29
C THR A 104 -3.02 15.92 4.87
N GLN A 105 -1.91 16.63 5.07
CA GLN A 105 -0.70 16.02 5.62
C GLN A 105 -0.89 15.50 7.06
N LYS A 106 -1.67 16.20 7.88
CA LYS A 106 -2.02 15.71 9.24
C LYS A 106 -2.89 14.46 9.19
N VAL A 107 -3.82 14.37 8.23
CA VAL A 107 -4.65 13.17 8.02
C VAL A 107 -3.78 11.99 7.59
N CYS A 108 -2.92 12.18 6.57
CA CYS A 108 -2.02 11.12 6.09
C CYS A 108 -1.04 10.65 7.18
N TYR A 109 -0.44 11.58 7.92
CA TYR A 109 0.44 11.25 9.06
C TYR A 109 -0.27 10.39 10.11
N ARG A 110 -1.48 10.80 10.48
CA ARG A 110 -2.28 10.05 11.45
C ARG A 110 -2.64 8.66 10.95
N MET A 111 -3.06 8.52 9.68
CA MET A 111 -3.38 7.22 9.09
C MET A 111 -2.17 6.31 9.02
N ARG A 112 -1.01 6.82 8.57
CA ARG A 112 0.22 6.01 8.56
C ARG A 112 0.59 5.50 9.94
N ARG A 113 0.42 6.33 10.98
CA ARG A 113 0.66 5.91 12.36
C ARG A 113 -0.32 4.83 12.79
N GLU A 114 -1.63 5.03 12.58
CA GLU A 114 -2.66 4.05 12.96
C GLU A 114 -2.48 2.72 12.21
N VAL A 115 -2.13 2.76 10.91
CA VAL A 115 -1.82 1.56 10.13
C VAL A 115 -0.56 0.87 10.63
N SER A 116 0.51 1.61 10.93
CA SER A 116 1.75 1.04 11.48
C SER A 116 1.53 0.37 12.84
N GLU A 117 0.77 1.01 13.73
CA GLU A 117 0.39 0.43 15.03
C GLU A 117 -0.49 -0.82 14.86
N LYS A 118 -1.41 -0.78 13.89
CA LYS A 118 -2.33 -1.89 13.57
C LYS A 118 -1.58 -3.12 13.06
N ILE A 119 -0.62 -2.94 12.14
CA ILE A 119 0.17 -4.03 11.56
C ILE A 119 0.86 -4.86 12.65
N ASN A 120 1.39 -4.22 13.69
CA ASN A 120 2.05 -4.92 14.79
C ASN A 120 1.09 -5.75 15.68
N ARG A 121 -0.23 -5.58 15.52
CA ARG A 121 -1.27 -6.30 16.27
C ARG A 121 -2.09 -7.25 15.41
N MET A 122 -1.73 -7.37 14.12
CA MET A 122 -2.45 -8.25 13.18
C MET A 122 -2.07 -9.71 13.38
N PRO A 123 -3.01 -10.65 13.22
CA PRO A 123 -2.71 -12.07 13.28
C PRO A 123 -1.86 -12.51 12.08
N MET A 124 -1.07 -13.58 12.25
CA MET A 124 -0.22 -14.14 11.20
C MET A 124 -1.01 -14.54 9.95
N SER A 125 -2.24 -15.01 10.12
CA SER A 125 -3.17 -15.37 9.03
C SER A 125 -3.41 -14.22 8.03
N TYR A 126 -3.39 -12.99 8.50
CA TYR A 126 -3.53 -11.80 7.64
C TYR A 126 -2.37 -11.69 6.64
N PHE A 127 -1.13 -11.89 7.12
CA PHE A 127 0.08 -11.80 6.29
C PHE A 127 0.25 -12.99 5.36
N GLU A 128 -0.14 -14.19 5.80
CA GLU A 128 -0.05 -15.41 4.97
C GLU A 128 -1.10 -15.45 3.85
N SER A 129 -2.22 -14.74 4.02
CA SER A 129 -3.28 -14.66 3.00
C SER A 129 -3.06 -13.57 1.95
N ARG A 130 -2.05 -12.71 2.11
CA ARG A 130 -1.77 -11.55 1.25
C ARG A 130 -0.30 -11.48 0.86
N THR A 131 -0.02 -10.84 -0.26
CA THR A 131 1.37 -10.59 -0.66
C THR A 131 1.98 -9.44 0.14
N TYR A 132 3.28 -9.50 0.38
CA TYR A 132 4.03 -8.42 1.04
C TYR A 132 3.84 -7.06 0.33
N GLY A 133 3.86 -7.07 -1.01
CA GLY A 133 3.65 -5.87 -1.83
C GLY A 133 2.26 -5.25 -1.65
N GLU A 134 1.21 -6.06 -1.46
CA GLU A 134 -0.15 -5.57 -1.20
C GLU A 134 -0.21 -4.83 0.14
N VAL A 135 0.34 -5.39 1.20
CA VAL A 135 0.36 -4.76 2.54
C VAL A 135 1.17 -3.46 2.51
N LEU A 136 2.35 -3.48 1.88
CA LEU A 136 3.21 -2.30 1.75
C LEU A 136 2.51 -1.19 0.95
N SER A 137 1.83 -1.54 -0.14
CA SER A 137 1.08 -0.58 -0.97
C SER A 137 -0.01 0.15 -0.19
N ARG A 138 -0.66 -0.50 0.79
CA ARG A 138 -1.67 0.14 1.65
C ARG A 138 -1.09 1.25 2.52
N ILE A 139 0.15 1.08 3.01
CA ILE A 139 0.84 2.06 3.87
C ILE A 139 1.38 3.24 3.06
N THR A 140 1.86 2.97 1.85
CA THR A 140 2.53 3.95 0.99
C THR A 140 1.55 4.53 -0.03
N ASN A 141 1.30 3.79 -1.11
CA ASN A 141 0.59 4.28 -2.29
C ASN A 141 -0.87 4.66 -2.01
N ASP A 142 -1.60 3.86 -1.21
CA ASP A 142 -3.02 4.11 -0.96
C ASP A 142 -3.24 5.35 -0.10
N ILE A 143 -2.43 5.55 0.96
CA ILE A 143 -2.52 6.76 1.78
C ILE A 143 -2.12 8.00 0.99
N ASP A 144 -1.10 7.91 0.09
CA ASP A 144 -0.71 9.02 -0.77
C ASP A 144 -1.77 9.34 -1.82
N THR A 145 -2.37 8.33 -2.44
CA THR A 145 -3.49 8.49 -3.39
C THR A 145 -4.68 9.14 -2.71
N MET A 146 -5.01 8.73 -1.50
CA MET A 146 -6.06 9.32 -0.70
C MET A 146 -5.74 10.79 -0.35
N GLY A 147 -4.50 11.08 0.07
CA GLY A 147 -4.05 12.43 0.40
C GLY A 147 -4.13 13.36 -0.80
N ASN A 148 -3.61 12.95 -1.95
CA ASN A 148 -3.67 13.72 -3.19
C ASN A 148 -5.12 13.95 -3.64
N GLY A 149 -5.96 12.91 -3.56
CA GLY A 149 -7.39 13.00 -3.85
C GLY A 149 -8.11 13.99 -2.93
N LEU A 150 -7.85 13.98 -1.63
CA LEU A 150 -8.41 14.92 -0.67
C LEU A 150 -8.04 16.36 -0.99
N ASN A 151 -6.75 16.63 -1.18
CA ASN A 151 -6.24 17.98 -1.42
C ASN A 151 -6.84 18.59 -2.69
N GLN A 152 -6.83 17.83 -3.78
CA GLN A 152 -7.29 18.33 -5.08
C GLN A 152 -8.81 18.30 -5.21
N SER A 153 -9.48 17.19 -4.83
CA SER A 153 -10.90 17.01 -5.11
C SER A 153 -11.78 17.99 -4.33
N ILE A 154 -11.52 18.19 -3.03
CA ILE A 154 -12.34 19.09 -2.20
C ILE A 154 -12.18 20.53 -2.70
N THR A 155 -10.94 20.98 -2.88
CA THR A 155 -10.63 22.32 -3.34
C THR A 155 -11.25 22.60 -4.71
N GLN A 156 -11.02 21.70 -5.66
CA GLN A 156 -11.45 21.89 -7.05
C GLN A 156 -12.98 21.78 -7.21
N LEU A 157 -13.64 20.94 -6.42
CA LEU A 157 -15.08 20.85 -6.41
C LEU A 157 -15.72 22.17 -5.95
N ILE A 158 -15.25 22.71 -4.81
CA ILE A 158 -15.77 23.97 -4.26
C ILE A 158 -15.55 25.11 -5.26
N THR A 159 -14.34 25.28 -5.80
CA THR A 159 -14.03 26.35 -6.76
C THR A 159 -14.82 26.20 -8.05
N SER A 160 -14.93 24.99 -8.62
CA SER A 160 -15.66 24.75 -9.87
C SER A 160 -17.16 25.04 -9.73
N VAL A 161 -17.78 24.53 -8.66
CA VAL A 161 -19.22 24.78 -8.40
C VAL A 161 -19.46 26.28 -8.14
N SER A 162 -18.61 26.91 -7.33
CA SER A 162 -18.73 28.37 -7.06
C SER A 162 -18.53 29.19 -8.32
N THR A 163 -17.59 28.80 -9.22
CA THR A 163 -17.35 29.48 -10.50
C THR A 163 -18.56 29.37 -11.41
N VAL A 164 -19.14 28.17 -11.58
CA VAL A 164 -20.33 27.97 -12.43
C VAL A 164 -21.49 28.82 -11.92
N ILE A 165 -21.79 28.76 -10.63
CA ILE A 165 -22.89 29.55 -10.02
C ILE A 165 -22.60 31.04 -10.18
N GLY A 166 -21.41 31.51 -9.83
CA GLY A 166 -21.04 32.90 -9.89
C GLY A 166 -21.07 33.45 -11.33
N VAL A 167 -20.54 32.70 -12.30
CA VAL A 167 -20.60 33.08 -13.73
C VAL A 167 -22.03 33.18 -14.22
N ILE A 168 -22.91 32.19 -13.95
CA ILE A 168 -24.31 32.22 -14.35
C ILE A 168 -25.02 33.43 -13.74
N VAL A 169 -24.81 33.71 -12.45
CA VAL A 169 -25.40 34.90 -11.77
C VAL A 169 -24.93 36.19 -12.45
N MET A 170 -23.62 36.32 -12.73
CA MET A 170 -23.12 37.54 -13.40
C MET A 170 -23.63 37.68 -14.83
N MET A 171 -23.77 36.59 -15.59
CA MET A 171 -24.32 36.60 -16.93
C MET A 171 -25.81 37.05 -16.92
N LEU A 172 -26.60 36.56 -15.96
CA LEU A 172 -28.01 36.97 -15.79
C LEU A 172 -28.14 38.48 -15.46
N THR A 173 -27.17 39.06 -14.75
CA THR A 173 -27.20 40.53 -14.46
C THR A 173 -26.88 41.38 -15.68
N ILE A 174 -26.37 40.81 -16.77
CA ILE A 174 -26.05 41.53 -18.02
C ILE A 174 -27.20 41.33 -19.02
N SER A 175 -27.49 40.08 -19.39
CA SER A 175 -28.55 39.77 -20.36
C SER A 175 -29.08 38.34 -20.16
N PRO A 176 -30.37 38.17 -19.76
CA PRO A 176 -30.96 36.82 -19.66
C PRO A 176 -30.98 36.07 -20.99
N LEU A 177 -31.19 36.79 -22.13
CA LEU A 177 -31.21 36.17 -23.45
C LEU A 177 -29.86 35.58 -23.83
N MET A 178 -28.78 36.37 -23.66
CA MET A 178 -27.43 35.90 -23.95
C MET A 178 -27.01 34.75 -23.00
N THR A 179 -27.48 34.78 -21.76
CA THR A 179 -27.27 33.72 -20.79
C THR A 179 -27.93 32.42 -21.26
N LEU A 180 -29.17 32.48 -21.73
CA LEU A 180 -29.87 31.31 -22.27
C LEU A 180 -29.10 30.70 -23.46
N ILE A 181 -28.66 31.53 -24.41
CA ILE A 181 -27.84 31.09 -25.56
C ILE A 181 -26.57 30.37 -25.08
N SER A 182 -25.88 30.97 -24.11
CA SER A 182 -24.61 30.42 -23.58
C SER A 182 -24.81 29.12 -22.80
N VAL A 183 -25.89 29.02 -22.02
CA VAL A 183 -26.22 27.82 -21.24
C VAL A 183 -26.62 26.66 -22.17
N LEU A 184 -27.26 26.94 -23.33
CA LEU A 184 -27.56 25.91 -24.33
C LEU A 184 -26.34 25.25 -24.96
N ILE A 185 -25.16 25.87 -24.90
CA ILE A 185 -23.89 25.30 -25.37
C ILE A 185 -23.44 24.17 -24.46
N LEU A 186 -23.76 24.23 -23.15
CA LEU A 186 -23.30 23.21 -22.16
C LEU A 186 -23.82 21.78 -22.49
N PRO A 187 -25.14 21.57 -22.71
CA PRO A 187 -25.64 20.23 -23.06
C PRO A 187 -25.07 19.73 -24.38
N ILE A 188 -24.81 20.59 -25.36
CA ILE A 188 -24.16 20.23 -26.63
C ILE A 188 -22.72 19.76 -26.34
N SER A 189 -21.97 20.52 -25.53
CA SER A 189 -20.61 20.16 -25.13
C SER A 189 -20.58 18.82 -24.40
N ILE A 190 -21.49 18.61 -23.44
CA ILE A 190 -21.58 17.38 -22.66
C ILE A 190 -21.93 16.19 -23.56
N MET A 191 -22.87 16.35 -24.49
CA MET A 191 -23.27 15.29 -25.41
C MET A 191 -22.12 14.86 -26.34
N LEU A 192 -21.39 15.83 -26.91
CA LEU A 192 -20.22 15.55 -27.75
C LEU A 192 -19.09 14.89 -26.94
N MET A 193 -18.85 15.37 -25.72
CA MET A 193 -17.87 14.78 -24.81
C MET A 193 -18.21 13.33 -24.48
N MET A 194 -19.48 13.04 -24.11
CA MET A 194 -19.92 11.67 -23.82
C MET A 194 -19.78 10.75 -25.04
N PHE A 195 -20.06 11.26 -26.25
CA PHE A 195 -19.87 10.50 -27.47
C PHE A 195 -18.40 10.09 -27.68
N VAL A 196 -17.47 11.05 -27.51
CA VAL A 196 -16.03 10.79 -27.62
C VAL A 196 -15.56 9.81 -26.55
N ILE A 197 -15.96 10.01 -25.29
CA ILE A 197 -15.61 9.13 -24.17
C ILE A 197 -16.10 7.70 -24.47
N LYS A 198 -17.36 7.51 -24.84
CA LYS A 198 -17.93 6.19 -25.15
C LYS A 198 -17.17 5.48 -26.27
N LYS A 199 -16.72 6.21 -27.28
CA LYS A 199 -15.94 5.67 -28.39
C LYS A 199 -14.51 5.32 -27.98
N SER A 200 -13.86 6.17 -27.19
CA SER A 200 -12.48 5.99 -26.69
C SER A 200 -12.38 4.87 -25.66
N GLN A 201 -13.40 4.70 -24.80
CA GLN A 201 -13.37 3.80 -23.64
C GLN A 201 -13.08 2.33 -24.01
N ARG A 202 -13.61 1.87 -25.16
CA ARG A 202 -13.34 0.50 -25.67
C ARG A 202 -11.84 0.29 -25.94
N PHE A 203 -11.21 1.26 -26.62
CA PHE A 203 -9.79 1.17 -26.97
C PHE A 203 -8.89 1.40 -25.76
N PHE A 204 -9.31 2.25 -24.85
CA PHE A 204 -8.62 2.46 -23.59
C PHE A 204 -8.59 1.19 -22.72
N LYS A 205 -9.72 0.48 -22.61
CA LYS A 205 -9.78 -0.80 -21.90
C LYS A 205 -8.84 -1.82 -22.53
N GLN A 206 -8.86 -1.94 -23.85
CA GLN A 206 -7.98 -2.85 -24.59
C GLN A 206 -6.50 -2.46 -24.43
N GLN A 207 -6.17 -1.18 -24.46
CA GLN A 207 -4.82 -0.69 -24.19
C GLN A 207 -4.34 -1.11 -22.80
N GLN A 208 -5.17 -0.95 -21.75
CA GLN A 208 -4.82 -1.36 -20.38
C GLN A 208 -4.61 -2.87 -20.26
N GLU A 209 -5.45 -3.67 -20.91
CA GLU A 209 -5.33 -5.12 -20.95
C GLU A 209 -3.98 -5.55 -21.56
N TYR A 210 -3.62 -4.99 -22.72
CA TYR A 210 -2.36 -5.33 -23.38
C TYR A 210 -1.12 -4.75 -22.69
N VAL A 211 -1.23 -3.63 -21.96
CA VAL A 211 -0.16 -3.19 -21.05
C VAL A 211 0.06 -4.22 -19.93
N GLY A 212 -1.02 -4.78 -19.38
CA GLY A 212 -0.93 -5.87 -18.40
C GLY A 212 -0.24 -7.11 -18.97
N HIS A 213 -0.61 -7.54 -20.19
CA HIS A 213 0.04 -8.67 -20.87
C HIS A 213 1.53 -8.45 -21.11
N ILE A 214 1.93 -7.25 -21.58
CA ILE A 214 3.35 -6.92 -21.77
C ILE A 214 4.11 -6.92 -20.44
N ASN A 215 3.55 -6.34 -19.38
CA ASN A 215 4.20 -6.35 -18.08
C ASN A 215 4.40 -7.79 -17.56
N GLY A 216 3.37 -8.64 -17.64
CA GLY A 216 3.49 -10.05 -17.28
C GLY A 216 4.53 -10.79 -18.10
N GLN A 217 4.56 -10.58 -19.42
CA GLN A 217 5.55 -11.18 -20.31
C GLN A 217 6.98 -10.70 -20.00
N VAL A 218 7.16 -9.41 -19.70
CA VAL A 218 8.48 -8.87 -19.30
C VAL A 218 8.93 -9.49 -17.98
N GLU A 219 8.05 -9.62 -16.98
CA GLU A 219 8.35 -10.24 -15.70
C GLU A 219 8.75 -11.70 -15.87
N GLU A 220 8.00 -12.48 -16.68
CA GLU A 220 8.29 -13.88 -16.98
C GLU A 220 9.63 -14.03 -17.72
N VAL A 221 9.88 -13.21 -18.75
CA VAL A 221 11.13 -13.23 -19.54
C VAL A 221 12.34 -12.84 -18.69
N TYR A 222 12.20 -11.85 -17.81
CA TYR A 222 13.28 -11.46 -16.90
C TYR A 222 13.55 -12.53 -15.84
N GLY A 223 12.51 -13.08 -15.22
CA GLY A 223 12.63 -14.16 -14.25
C GLY A 223 13.23 -15.45 -14.86
N GLY A 224 12.82 -15.78 -16.09
CA GLY A 224 13.25 -16.96 -16.85
C GLY A 224 14.45 -16.73 -17.78
N HIS A 225 15.16 -15.59 -17.71
CA HIS A 225 16.16 -15.22 -18.70
C HIS A 225 17.27 -16.27 -18.91
N ASN A 226 17.75 -16.86 -17.83
CA ASN A 226 18.76 -17.91 -17.90
C ASN A 226 18.26 -19.16 -18.64
N VAL A 227 16.99 -19.51 -18.45
CA VAL A 227 16.34 -20.64 -19.14
C VAL A 227 16.20 -20.35 -20.64
N ILE A 228 15.74 -19.14 -21.00
CA ILE A 228 15.61 -18.69 -22.37
C ILE A 228 16.96 -18.78 -23.08
N LYS A 229 18.03 -18.31 -22.43
CA LYS A 229 19.41 -18.41 -22.94
C LYS A 229 19.89 -19.85 -23.08
N ALA A 230 19.65 -20.69 -22.07
CA ALA A 230 20.08 -22.09 -22.08
C ALA A 230 19.42 -22.90 -23.22
N PHE A 231 18.18 -22.56 -23.59
CA PHE A 231 17.42 -23.26 -24.64
C PHE A 231 17.39 -22.51 -25.99
N ASN A 232 18.12 -21.38 -26.14
CA ASN A 232 18.18 -20.55 -27.37
C ASN A 232 16.80 -20.12 -27.87
N LYS A 233 15.91 -19.67 -26.95
CA LYS A 233 14.52 -19.30 -27.25
C LYS A 233 14.28 -17.79 -27.42
N GLU A 234 15.32 -16.99 -27.55
CA GLU A 234 15.22 -15.52 -27.66
C GLU A 234 14.38 -15.07 -28.85
N ASN A 235 14.47 -15.77 -29.99
CA ASN A 235 13.70 -15.40 -31.17
C ASN A 235 12.21 -15.69 -31.02
N ASP A 236 11.86 -16.78 -30.32
CA ASP A 236 10.46 -17.12 -30.04
C ASP A 236 9.81 -16.08 -29.11
N VAL A 237 10.50 -15.77 -28.00
CA VAL A 237 10.06 -14.73 -27.05
C VAL A 237 9.94 -13.36 -27.69
N ARG A 238 10.91 -12.99 -28.56
CA ARG A 238 10.88 -11.72 -29.28
C ARG A 238 9.70 -11.63 -30.26
N ARG A 239 9.34 -12.73 -30.94
CA ARG A 239 8.19 -12.77 -31.84
C ARG A 239 6.90 -12.58 -31.06
N GLU A 240 6.71 -13.29 -29.97
CA GLU A 240 5.52 -13.18 -29.10
C GLU A 240 5.37 -11.77 -28.52
N PHE A 241 6.47 -11.19 -28.04
CA PHE A 241 6.50 -9.80 -27.59
C PHE A 241 6.08 -8.82 -28.70
N HIS A 242 6.58 -9.04 -29.93
CA HIS A 242 6.25 -8.18 -31.06
C HIS A 242 4.75 -8.23 -31.40
N GLU A 243 4.12 -9.40 -31.39
CA GLU A 243 2.69 -9.57 -31.64
C GLU A 243 1.83 -8.85 -30.59
N THR A 244 2.19 -9.00 -29.31
CA THR A 244 1.52 -8.34 -28.20
C THR A 244 1.68 -6.82 -28.27
N ASN A 245 2.90 -6.35 -28.56
CA ASN A 245 3.23 -4.93 -28.69
C ASN A 245 2.54 -4.27 -29.90
N GLU A 246 2.41 -4.98 -31.02
CA GLU A 246 1.68 -4.50 -32.20
C GLU A 246 0.19 -4.28 -31.89
N THR A 247 -0.42 -5.17 -31.11
CA THR A 247 -1.80 -5.03 -30.66
C THR A 247 -1.95 -3.89 -29.67
N LEU A 248 -1.00 -3.73 -28.76
CA LEU A 248 -0.93 -2.57 -27.86
C LEU A 248 -0.82 -1.27 -28.65
N TYR A 249 0.08 -1.21 -29.64
CA TYR A 249 0.25 -0.04 -30.50
C TYR A 249 -1.06 0.37 -31.18
N LYS A 250 -1.77 -0.56 -31.83
CA LYS A 250 -3.04 -0.29 -32.52
C LYS A 250 -4.12 0.21 -31.55
N SER A 251 -4.18 -0.36 -30.36
CA SER A 251 -5.15 0.01 -29.32
C SER A 251 -4.83 1.37 -28.72
N ALA A 252 -3.55 1.59 -28.39
CA ALA A 252 -3.05 2.85 -27.84
C ALA A 252 -3.21 4.01 -28.84
N TRP A 253 -2.87 3.79 -30.11
CA TRP A 253 -3.05 4.81 -31.14
C TRP A 253 -4.51 5.27 -31.24
N LYS A 254 -5.47 4.32 -31.33
CA LYS A 254 -6.90 4.65 -31.39
C LYS A 254 -7.38 5.32 -30.10
N SER A 255 -6.96 4.84 -28.93
CA SER A 255 -7.29 5.42 -27.65
C SER A 255 -6.81 6.87 -27.56
N GLN A 256 -5.56 7.13 -27.91
CA GLN A 256 -4.97 8.48 -27.89
C GLN A 256 -5.58 9.39 -28.93
N PHE A 257 -5.84 8.90 -30.15
CA PHE A 257 -6.50 9.68 -31.18
C PHE A 257 -7.88 10.18 -30.73
N PHE A 258 -8.76 9.29 -30.25
CA PHE A 258 -10.08 9.70 -29.78
C PHE A 258 -10.01 10.61 -28.54
N SER A 259 -9.13 10.30 -27.60
CA SER A 259 -8.93 11.16 -26.42
C SER A 259 -8.36 12.53 -26.80
N GLY A 260 -7.47 12.57 -27.78
CA GLY A 260 -6.88 13.82 -28.29
C GLY A 260 -7.87 14.71 -29.02
N LEU A 261 -8.94 14.15 -29.61
CA LEU A 261 -10.02 14.94 -30.26
C LEU A 261 -10.84 15.75 -29.24
N MET A 262 -10.79 15.40 -27.96
CA MET A 262 -11.65 16.03 -26.94
C MET A 262 -11.38 17.53 -26.84
N GLN A 263 -10.11 17.93 -26.79
CA GLN A 263 -9.74 19.35 -26.68
C GLN A 263 -10.09 20.18 -27.92
N PRO A 264 -9.78 19.76 -29.17
CA PRO A 264 -10.22 20.46 -30.37
C PRO A 264 -11.76 20.58 -30.50
N ILE A 265 -12.51 19.53 -30.17
CA ILE A 265 -13.98 19.56 -30.20
C ILE A 265 -14.52 20.57 -29.19
N MET A 266 -14.00 20.56 -27.96
CA MET A 266 -14.43 21.53 -26.94
C MET A 266 -14.06 22.96 -27.32
N MET A 267 -12.89 23.17 -27.95
CA MET A 267 -12.50 24.48 -28.46
C MET A 267 -13.42 24.94 -29.59
N PHE A 268 -13.79 24.02 -30.51
CA PHE A 268 -14.73 24.33 -31.59
C PHE A 268 -16.11 24.74 -31.05
N VAL A 269 -16.67 23.98 -30.09
CA VAL A 269 -17.95 24.32 -29.44
C VAL A 269 -17.86 25.62 -28.69
N GLY A 270 -16.76 25.88 -27.99
CA GLY A 270 -16.51 27.15 -27.31
C GLY A 270 -16.46 28.34 -28.27
N ASN A 271 -15.84 28.15 -29.46
CA ASN A 271 -15.80 29.17 -30.49
C ASN A 271 -17.16 29.41 -31.18
N LEU A 272 -17.98 28.37 -31.35
CA LEU A 272 -19.36 28.56 -31.77
C LEU A 272 -20.17 29.41 -30.76
N GLY A 273 -19.94 29.14 -29.48
CA GLY A 273 -20.52 29.96 -28.40
C GLY A 273 -20.04 31.41 -28.44
N TYR A 274 -18.75 31.61 -28.66
CA TYR A 274 -18.20 32.95 -28.87
C TYR A 274 -18.88 33.69 -30.03
N VAL A 275 -19.02 33.06 -31.19
CA VAL A 275 -19.67 33.66 -32.38
C VAL A 275 -21.15 33.98 -32.06
N ALA A 276 -21.89 33.07 -31.45
CA ALA A 276 -23.30 33.29 -31.09
C ALA A 276 -23.45 34.45 -30.12
N VAL A 277 -22.58 34.56 -29.12
CA VAL A 277 -22.55 35.68 -28.16
C VAL A 277 -22.14 36.99 -28.83
N ALA A 278 -21.17 36.98 -29.73
CA ALA A 278 -20.74 38.17 -30.46
C ALA A 278 -21.87 38.72 -31.35
N ILE A 279 -22.55 37.87 -32.10
CA ILE A 279 -23.68 38.28 -32.98
C ILE A 279 -24.84 38.80 -32.15
N SER A 280 -25.31 38.04 -31.15
CA SER A 280 -26.43 38.45 -30.29
C SER A 280 -26.09 39.68 -29.45
N GLY A 281 -24.88 39.77 -28.93
CA GLY A 281 -24.37 40.91 -28.19
C GLY A 281 -24.31 42.19 -29.04
N ALA A 282 -23.76 42.10 -30.27
CA ALA A 282 -23.74 43.22 -31.21
C ALA A 282 -25.16 43.71 -31.53
N ALA A 283 -26.14 42.78 -31.81
CA ALA A 283 -27.51 43.15 -32.06
C ALA A 283 -28.20 43.87 -30.86
N LEU A 284 -27.89 43.44 -29.63
CA LEU A 284 -28.41 44.08 -28.42
C LEU A 284 -27.74 45.40 -28.11
N ALA A 285 -26.44 45.53 -28.42
CA ALA A 285 -25.70 46.78 -28.25
C ALA A 285 -26.19 47.86 -29.24
N ILE A 286 -26.47 47.49 -30.52
CA ILE A 286 -27.07 48.41 -31.50
C ILE A 286 -28.44 48.92 -31.04
N ARG A 287 -29.22 48.07 -30.36
CA ARG A 287 -30.51 48.44 -29.74
C ARG A 287 -30.36 49.25 -28.44
N GLY A 288 -29.14 49.49 -27.97
CA GLY A 288 -28.89 50.21 -26.73
C GLY A 288 -29.23 49.46 -25.45
N THR A 289 -29.47 48.11 -25.53
CA THR A 289 -29.86 47.29 -24.37
C THR A 289 -28.68 46.91 -23.51
N ILE A 290 -27.49 46.76 -24.10
CA ILE A 290 -26.24 46.45 -23.41
C ILE A 290 -25.09 47.33 -23.95
N GLN A 291 -24.01 47.43 -23.17
CA GLN A 291 -22.80 48.19 -23.56
C GLN A 291 -21.79 47.29 -24.28
N ILE A 292 -20.87 47.92 -25.03
CA ILE A 292 -19.78 47.19 -25.74
C ILE A 292 -18.92 46.35 -24.77
N GLY A 293 -18.65 46.91 -23.60
CA GLY A 293 -17.91 46.21 -22.55
C GLY A 293 -18.62 45.01 -21.97
N ASP A 294 -19.97 44.97 -22.02
CA ASP A 294 -20.75 43.82 -21.61
C ASP A 294 -20.54 42.64 -22.55
N ILE A 295 -20.35 42.87 -23.85
CA ILE A 295 -20.03 41.83 -24.85
C ILE A 295 -18.68 41.19 -24.49
N GLN A 296 -17.68 41.98 -24.16
CA GLN A 296 -16.36 41.51 -23.76
C GLN A 296 -16.45 40.67 -22.47
N ALA A 297 -17.18 41.18 -21.46
CA ALA A 297 -17.37 40.43 -20.20
C ALA A 297 -18.08 39.10 -20.45
N PHE A 298 -19.11 39.10 -21.31
CA PHE A 298 -19.87 37.89 -21.67
C PHE A 298 -19.01 36.83 -22.38
N ILE A 299 -18.16 37.24 -23.31
CA ILE A 299 -17.21 36.36 -23.99
C ILE A 299 -16.29 35.68 -22.96
N GLN A 300 -15.80 36.44 -21.99
CA GLN A 300 -14.96 35.90 -20.93
C GLN A 300 -15.73 34.90 -20.02
N TYR A 301 -17.02 35.22 -19.72
CA TYR A 301 -17.87 34.31 -18.94
C TYR A 301 -18.15 32.99 -19.67
N VAL A 302 -18.39 33.00 -20.98
CA VAL A 302 -18.55 31.76 -21.78
C VAL A 302 -17.32 30.88 -21.69
N LYS A 303 -16.12 31.47 -21.80
CA LYS A 303 -14.87 30.73 -21.62
C LYS A 303 -14.74 30.15 -20.21
N ASN A 304 -15.06 30.95 -19.18
CA ASN A 304 -14.98 30.55 -17.79
C ASN A 304 -16.06 29.53 -17.39
N LEU A 305 -17.12 29.34 -18.17
CA LEU A 305 -18.17 28.36 -17.93
C LEU A 305 -17.79 26.95 -18.39
N THR A 306 -17.01 26.82 -19.45
CA THR A 306 -16.65 25.53 -20.04
C THR A 306 -15.59 24.77 -19.24
N GLN A 307 -14.62 25.48 -18.68
CA GLN A 307 -13.50 24.89 -17.93
C GLN A 307 -13.93 24.14 -16.65
N PRO A 308 -14.76 24.70 -15.77
CA PRO A 308 -15.23 24.00 -14.56
C PRO A 308 -15.98 22.71 -14.83
N VAL A 309 -16.73 22.62 -15.95
CA VAL A 309 -17.43 21.37 -16.34
C VAL A 309 -16.45 20.24 -16.60
N GLN A 310 -15.35 20.53 -17.29
CA GLN A 310 -14.27 19.55 -17.51
C GLN A 310 -13.60 19.15 -16.19
N GLN A 311 -13.37 20.10 -15.30
CA GLN A 311 -12.77 19.88 -13.99
C GLN A 311 -13.62 18.97 -13.09
N VAL A 312 -14.95 19.15 -13.08
CA VAL A 312 -15.86 18.28 -12.31
C VAL A 312 -15.76 16.82 -12.78
N ALA A 313 -15.64 16.57 -14.09
CA ALA A 313 -15.44 15.23 -14.60
C ALA A 313 -14.10 14.59 -14.14
N GLN A 314 -13.03 15.37 -14.11
CA GLN A 314 -11.73 14.92 -13.59
C GLN A 314 -11.78 14.63 -12.09
N VAL A 315 -12.40 15.52 -11.31
CA VAL A 315 -12.61 15.35 -9.87
C VAL A 315 -13.39 14.08 -9.57
N THR A 316 -14.41 13.74 -10.36
CA THR A 316 -15.18 12.51 -10.17
C THR A 316 -14.30 11.26 -10.28
N ASN A 317 -13.43 11.20 -11.27
CA ASN A 317 -12.48 10.09 -11.43
C ASN A 317 -11.48 10.02 -10.27
N MET A 318 -10.95 11.17 -9.84
CA MET A 318 -10.02 11.27 -8.72
C MET A 318 -10.67 10.86 -7.40
N MET A 319 -11.94 11.25 -7.17
CA MET A 319 -12.71 10.82 -6.00
C MET A 319 -12.96 9.31 -5.98
N GLN A 320 -13.15 8.67 -7.15
CA GLN A 320 -13.25 7.21 -7.22
C GLN A 320 -11.96 6.51 -6.85
N GLN A 321 -10.80 6.99 -7.35
CA GLN A 321 -9.48 6.46 -6.99
C GLN A 321 -9.19 6.66 -5.50
N MET A 322 -9.47 7.85 -4.98
CA MET A 322 -9.33 8.17 -3.56
C MET A 322 -10.22 7.26 -2.69
N ALA A 323 -11.46 7.04 -3.10
CA ALA A 323 -12.38 6.17 -2.37
C ALA A 323 -11.90 4.71 -2.38
N ALA A 324 -11.43 4.18 -3.52
CA ALA A 324 -10.89 2.82 -3.59
C ALA A 324 -9.64 2.65 -2.71
N ALA A 325 -8.73 3.62 -2.71
CA ALA A 325 -7.56 3.62 -1.84
C ALA A 325 -7.96 3.70 -0.35
N ALA A 326 -8.89 4.60 -0.01
CA ALA A 326 -9.41 4.74 1.35
C ALA A 326 -10.13 3.46 1.83
N GLU A 327 -10.87 2.78 0.97
CA GLU A 327 -11.55 1.51 1.27
C GLU A 327 -10.53 0.45 1.70
N ARG A 328 -9.43 0.26 0.95
CA ARG A 328 -8.38 -0.70 1.29
C ARG A 328 -7.66 -0.37 2.60
N VAL A 329 -7.43 0.93 2.87
CA VAL A 329 -6.84 1.37 4.14
C VAL A 329 -7.80 1.13 5.31
N PHE A 330 -9.10 1.44 5.16
CA PHE A 330 -10.09 1.19 6.20
C PHE A 330 -10.35 -0.30 6.42
N GLU A 331 -10.34 -1.14 5.37
CA GLU A 331 -10.38 -2.59 5.52
C GLU A 331 -9.26 -3.10 6.44
N LEU A 332 -8.02 -2.61 6.24
CA LEU A 332 -6.90 -2.98 7.11
C LEU A 332 -7.11 -2.49 8.54
N LEU A 333 -7.57 -1.25 8.73
CA LEU A 333 -7.80 -0.68 10.06
C LEU A 333 -8.95 -1.36 10.82
N GLU A 334 -9.96 -1.88 10.10
CA GLU A 334 -11.13 -2.57 10.66
C GLU A 334 -10.91 -4.09 10.82
N GLU A 335 -9.80 -4.64 10.29
CA GLU A 335 -9.49 -6.07 10.40
C GLU A 335 -9.35 -6.48 11.88
N LYS A 336 -9.71 -7.72 12.17
CA LYS A 336 -9.66 -8.26 13.54
C LYS A 336 -8.20 -8.34 14.03
N GLU A 337 -7.94 -7.79 15.20
CA GLU A 337 -6.62 -7.86 15.84
C GLU A 337 -6.45 -9.19 16.58
N GLU A 338 -5.20 -9.59 16.77
CA GLU A 338 -4.83 -10.72 17.61
C GLU A 338 -5.05 -10.36 19.09
N GLU A 339 -5.73 -11.21 19.83
CA GLU A 339 -5.91 -11.03 21.28
C GLU A 339 -4.55 -11.17 21.98
N GLN A 340 -4.02 -10.07 22.51
CA GLN A 340 -2.70 -10.03 23.14
C GLN A 340 -2.74 -10.28 24.65
N ILE A 341 -3.82 -9.88 25.32
CA ILE A 341 -3.93 -9.84 26.79
C ILE A 341 -5.08 -10.75 27.23
N VAL A 342 -4.82 -11.52 28.29
CA VAL A 342 -5.79 -12.38 28.97
C VAL A 342 -6.17 -11.72 30.30
N GLU A 343 -7.41 -11.86 30.78
CA GLU A 343 -7.87 -11.21 32.04
C GLU A 343 -7.08 -11.64 33.28
N ASN A 344 -6.68 -12.91 33.38
CA ASN A 344 -5.88 -13.45 34.48
C ASN A 344 -4.73 -14.28 33.91
N PRO A 345 -3.66 -13.65 33.40
CA PRO A 345 -2.60 -14.37 32.73
C PRO A 345 -1.77 -15.22 33.70
N VAL A 346 -1.40 -16.42 33.21
CA VAL A 346 -0.42 -17.25 33.90
C VAL A 346 0.95 -16.61 33.77
N SER A 347 1.73 -16.57 34.86
CA SER A 347 3.10 -16.06 34.83
C SER A 347 4.03 -16.97 34.05
N THR A 348 4.95 -16.38 33.30
CA THR A 348 6.04 -17.10 32.59
C THR A 348 7.30 -17.25 33.44
N GLU A 349 7.32 -16.72 34.68
CA GLU A 349 8.48 -16.86 35.56
C GLU A 349 8.64 -18.32 36.05
N GLY A 350 9.85 -18.86 35.89
CA GLY A 350 10.21 -20.20 36.36
C GLY A 350 9.72 -21.35 35.48
N ILE A 351 9.28 -21.07 34.25
CA ILE A 351 8.90 -22.09 33.30
C ILE A 351 10.08 -23.03 33.01
N LYS A 352 9.83 -24.35 33.15
CA LYS A 352 10.81 -25.41 32.94
C LYS A 352 10.81 -25.93 31.51
N GLY A 353 9.70 -25.71 30.77
CA GLY A 353 9.56 -26.12 29.39
C GLY A 353 8.99 -27.53 29.22
N GLU A 354 8.14 -28.01 30.11
CA GLU A 354 7.31 -29.18 29.86
C GLU A 354 6.20 -28.83 28.86
N VAL A 355 6.07 -29.58 27.75
CA VAL A 355 5.06 -29.32 26.73
C VAL A 355 4.20 -30.55 26.53
N THR A 356 2.89 -30.39 26.67
CA THR A 356 1.91 -31.46 26.41
C THR A 356 0.92 -31.04 25.33
N PHE A 357 0.75 -31.87 24.34
CA PHE A 357 -0.28 -31.75 23.31
C PHE A 357 -1.41 -32.74 23.64
N GLU A 358 -2.63 -32.25 23.84
CA GLU A 358 -3.80 -33.05 24.20
C GLU A 358 -4.83 -32.98 23.07
N HIS A 359 -4.93 -34.02 22.25
CA HIS A 359 -5.90 -34.16 21.17
C HIS A 359 -6.02 -32.91 20.28
N VAL A 360 -4.89 -32.34 19.90
CA VAL A 360 -4.82 -31.08 19.15
C VAL A 360 -5.39 -31.29 17.74
N LYS A 361 -6.37 -30.45 17.39
CA LYS A 361 -6.99 -30.39 16.06
C LYS A 361 -6.84 -28.99 15.49
N PHE A 362 -6.46 -28.91 14.20
CA PHE A 362 -6.29 -27.63 13.56
C PHE A 362 -6.44 -27.70 12.04
N GLY A 363 -7.02 -26.65 11.47
CA GLY A 363 -7.04 -26.33 10.05
C GLY A 363 -7.03 -24.82 9.85
N TYR A 364 -6.34 -24.33 8.81
CA TYR A 364 -6.32 -22.90 8.48
C TYR A 364 -7.70 -22.40 8.04
N ASN A 365 -8.48 -23.27 7.41
CA ASN A 365 -9.87 -23.04 7.04
C ASN A 365 -10.76 -24.10 7.70
N SER A 366 -12.03 -23.77 7.94
CA SER A 366 -13.01 -24.69 8.53
C SER A 366 -13.18 -25.99 7.74
N ASP A 367 -12.93 -25.93 6.42
CA ASP A 367 -13.21 -27.05 5.49
C ASP A 367 -12.01 -27.98 5.29
N GLN A 368 -10.81 -27.61 5.78
CA GLN A 368 -9.59 -28.40 5.61
C GLN A 368 -8.85 -28.58 6.93
N ILE A 369 -9.06 -29.71 7.58
CA ILE A 369 -8.32 -30.10 8.79
C ILE A 369 -6.94 -30.59 8.37
N ILE A 370 -5.88 -29.98 8.92
CA ILE A 370 -4.47 -30.33 8.66
C ILE A 370 -3.92 -31.19 9.79
N ILE A 371 -4.24 -30.88 11.05
CA ILE A 371 -3.90 -31.68 12.22
C ILE A 371 -5.20 -32.29 12.74
N LYS A 372 -5.29 -33.62 12.78
CA LYS A 372 -6.53 -34.35 13.06
C LYS A 372 -6.66 -34.72 14.54
N ASP A 373 -5.59 -35.31 15.11
CA ASP A 373 -5.53 -35.70 16.52
C ASP A 373 -4.07 -35.86 16.98
N PHE A 374 -3.45 -34.75 17.30
CA PHE A 374 -2.03 -34.75 17.69
C PHE A 374 -1.91 -34.74 19.22
N SER A 375 -1.36 -35.85 19.77
CA SER A 375 -1.12 -35.99 21.23
C SER A 375 0.31 -36.42 21.49
N ALA A 376 1.04 -35.66 22.32
CA ALA A 376 2.40 -35.95 22.71
C ALA A 376 2.72 -35.29 24.06
N HIS A 377 3.64 -35.90 24.84
CA HIS A 377 4.13 -35.35 26.08
C HIS A 377 5.65 -35.26 26.06
N VAL A 378 6.17 -34.07 26.31
CA VAL A 378 7.60 -33.74 26.25
C VAL A 378 8.05 -33.18 27.59
N LYS A 379 9.01 -33.85 28.24
CA LYS A 379 9.56 -33.44 29.54
C LYS A 379 10.57 -32.28 29.38
N PRO A 380 10.79 -31.49 30.43
CA PRO A 380 11.81 -30.45 30.42
C PRO A 380 13.18 -30.97 29.98
N GLY A 381 13.85 -30.24 29.07
CA GLY A 381 15.20 -30.56 28.59
C GLY A 381 15.28 -31.66 27.53
N GLN A 382 14.18 -32.27 27.11
CA GLN A 382 14.16 -33.28 26.06
C GLN A 382 14.32 -32.68 24.66
N GLN A 383 15.02 -33.39 23.80
CA GLN A 383 15.15 -33.09 22.38
C GLN A 383 14.14 -33.92 21.56
N VAL A 384 13.22 -33.24 20.90
CA VAL A 384 12.16 -33.85 20.11
C VAL A 384 12.42 -33.63 18.62
N ALA A 385 12.59 -34.71 17.87
CA ALA A 385 12.66 -34.63 16.40
C ALA A 385 11.27 -34.85 15.79
N ILE A 386 10.82 -33.92 14.96
CA ILE A 386 9.57 -34.05 14.19
C ILE A 386 9.96 -34.44 12.76
N VAL A 387 9.58 -35.65 12.35
CA VAL A 387 9.89 -36.22 11.04
C VAL A 387 8.63 -36.59 10.26
N GLY A 388 8.71 -36.62 8.94
CA GLY A 388 7.59 -36.98 8.06
C GLY A 388 7.72 -36.33 6.68
N PRO A 389 6.90 -36.76 5.71
CA PRO A 389 6.93 -36.22 4.35
C PRO A 389 6.53 -34.74 4.31
N THR A 390 6.80 -34.09 3.17
CA THR A 390 6.32 -32.72 2.92
C THR A 390 4.79 -32.71 2.97
N GLY A 391 4.22 -31.71 3.66
CA GLY A 391 2.76 -31.62 3.85
C GLY A 391 2.21 -32.40 5.06
N ALA A 392 3.04 -33.13 5.82
CA ALA A 392 2.58 -33.88 7.00
C ALA A 392 2.09 -32.99 8.17
N GLY A 393 2.28 -31.68 8.13
CA GLY A 393 1.85 -30.74 9.18
C GLY A 393 2.96 -30.27 10.14
N LYS A 394 4.24 -30.61 9.90
CA LYS A 394 5.38 -30.27 10.77
C LYS A 394 5.48 -28.76 11.08
N THR A 395 5.51 -27.93 10.06
CA THR A 395 5.57 -26.46 10.21
C THR A 395 4.30 -25.90 10.86
N THR A 396 3.15 -26.53 10.64
CA THR A 396 1.89 -26.16 11.31
C THR A 396 1.98 -26.36 12.82
N MET A 397 2.60 -27.46 13.30
CA MET A 397 2.82 -27.70 14.73
C MET A 397 3.68 -26.60 15.38
N VAL A 398 4.73 -26.16 14.70
CA VAL A 398 5.57 -25.04 15.15
C VAL A 398 4.74 -23.76 15.29
N LYS A 399 3.90 -23.44 14.30
CA LYS A 399 3.04 -22.26 14.32
C LYS A 399 2.02 -22.31 15.47
N LEU A 400 1.50 -23.50 15.79
CA LEU A 400 0.57 -23.71 16.92
C LEU A 400 1.30 -23.55 18.27
N LEU A 401 2.50 -24.10 18.41
CA LEU A 401 3.30 -23.99 19.62
C LEU A 401 3.65 -22.54 19.95
N MET A 402 4.02 -21.73 18.92
CA MET A 402 4.24 -20.28 19.04
C MET A 402 2.95 -19.47 19.21
N ARG A 403 1.81 -20.14 19.22
CA ARG A 403 0.49 -19.51 19.24
C ARG A 403 0.35 -18.41 18.16
N PHE A 404 0.88 -18.67 16.92
CA PHE A 404 0.55 -17.84 15.76
C PHE A 404 -0.89 -18.11 15.29
N TYR A 405 -1.41 -19.28 15.64
CA TYR A 405 -2.78 -19.69 15.48
C TYR A 405 -3.27 -20.38 16.76
N ASP A 406 -4.54 -20.20 17.11
CA ASP A 406 -5.18 -20.94 18.17
C ASP A 406 -5.72 -22.27 17.63
N VAL A 407 -5.61 -23.35 18.42
CA VAL A 407 -6.11 -24.66 18.05
C VAL A 407 -7.64 -24.68 17.92
N ASN A 408 -8.18 -25.43 16.97
CA ASN A 408 -9.62 -25.61 16.77
C ASN A 408 -10.22 -26.60 17.75
N GLY A 409 -9.42 -27.52 18.29
CA GLY A 409 -9.82 -28.49 19.31
C GLY A 409 -8.63 -29.04 20.07
N GLY A 410 -8.86 -29.61 21.25
CA GLY A 410 -7.80 -30.03 22.15
C GLY A 410 -7.10 -28.86 22.85
N ALA A 411 -5.93 -29.11 23.41
CA ALA A 411 -5.12 -28.12 24.11
C ALA A 411 -3.63 -28.34 23.90
N ILE A 412 -2.85 -27.25 23.99
CA ILE A 412 -1.39 -27.29 24.14
C ILE A 412 -1.11 -26.72 25.53
N LEU A 413 -0.41 -27.48 26.34
CA LEU A 413 -0.06 -27.11 27.70
C LEU A 413 1.43 -26.82 27.80
N LEU A 414 1.80 -25.77 28.53
CA LEU A 414 3.17 -25.41 28.89
C LEU A 414 3.25 -25.43 30.43
N ASP A 415 4.08 -26.32 30.97
CA ASP A 415 4.19 -26.61 32.42
C ASP A 415 2.80 -26.84 33.08
N GLY A 416 1.91 -27.57 32.40
CA GLY A 416 0.56 -27.91 32.85
C GLY A 416 -0.49 -26.82 32.65
N HIS A 417 -0.15 -25.64 32.14
CA HIS A 417 -1.07 -24.55 31.86
C HIS A 417 -1.36 -24.42 30.37
N ASN A 418 -2.61 -24.17 29.98
CA ASN A 418 -2.96 -23.98 28.58
C ASN A 418 -2.26 -22.73 28.02
N ILE A 419 -1.64 -22.83 26.83
CA ILE A 419 -0.96 -21.70 26.20
C ILE A 419 -1.92 -20.51 25.92
N LYS A 420 -3.23 -20.75 25.90
CA LYS A 420 -4.26 -19.69 25.78
C LYS A 420 -4.39 -18.84 27.03
N ASP A 421 -3.95 -19.32 28.19
CA ASP A 421 -4.05 -18.64 29.49
C ASP A 421 -2.88 -17.68 29.75
N PHE A 422 -1.91 -17.64 28.85
CA PHE A 422 -0.79 -16.70 28.90
C PHE A 422 -1.05 -15.47 28.02
N ASN A 423 -0.49 -14.32 28.38
CA ASN A 423 -0.34 -13.21 27.43
C ASN A 423 0.54 -13.63 26.25
N ARG A 424 0.11 -13.37 25.01
CA ARG A 424 0.83 -13.86 23.82
C ARG A 424 2.28 -13.40 23.74
N ARG A 425 2.56 -12.17 24.14
CA ARG A 425 3.92 -11.62 24.15
C ARG A 425 4.81 -12.38 25.13
N GLU A 426 4.36 -12.52 26.37
CA GLU A 426 5.08 -13.23 27.42
C GLU A 426 5.27 -14.70 27.09
N LEU A 427 4.23 -15.35 26.51
CA LEU A 427 4.36 -16.71 26.00
C LEU A 427 5.46 -16.84 24.93
N ARG A 428 5.50 -15.92 23.97
CA ARG A 428 6.51 -15.95 22.89
C ARG A 428 7.92 -15.68 23.40
N ASP A 429 8.08 -14.94 24.50
CA ASP A 429 9.36 -14.73 25.16
C ASP A 429 9.91 -16.01 25.83
N VAL A 430 9.09 -17.07 26.00
CA VAL A 430 9.54 -18.39 26.48
C VAL A 430 10.19 -19.20 25.36
N PHE A 431 9.86 -18.93 24.11
CA PHE A 431 10.32 -19.70 22.96
C PHE A 431 11.46 -19.02 22.21
N GLY A 432 12.57 -19.73 22.02
CA GLY A 432 13.63 -19.37 21.09
C GLY A 432 13.41 -20.03 19.73
N MET A 433 13.61 -19.30 18.63
CA MET A 433 13.33 -19.81 17.30
C MET A 433 14.49 -19.60 16.33
N VAL A 434 14.89 -20.69 15.65
CA VAL A 434 15.83 -20.66 14.52
C VAL A 434 15.12 -21.23 13.31
N LEU A 435 14.79 -20.34 12.35
CA LEU A 435 14.06 -20.69 11.14
C LEU A 435 15.00 -21.17 10.02
N GLN A 436 14.43 -21.89 9.07
CA GLN A 436 15.09 -22.26 7.82
C GLN A 436 15.50 -21.02 7.02
N ASP A 437 14.56 -20.06 6.85
CA ASP A 437 14.85 -18.78 6.22
C ASP A 437 15.45 -17.83 7.25
N THR A 438 16.76 -17.67 7.18
CA THR A 438 17.51 -16.81 8.07
C THR A 438 17.29 -15.35 7.77
N TRP A 439 16.54 -14.65 8.63
CA TRP A 439 16.31 -13.22 8.49
C TRP A 439 17.25 -12.40 9.38
N LEU A 440 17.97 -11.47 8.75
CA LEU A 440 18.79 -10.47 9.44
C LEU A 440 18.31 -9.08 9.02
N PHE A 441 18.48 -8.11 9.93
CA PHE A 441 18.12 -6.71 9.67
C PHE A 441 19.32 -5.94 9.10
N LYS A 442 19.03 -4.89 8.33
CA LYS A 442 20.05 -3.89 7.97
C LYS A 442 20.58 -3.25 9.26
N GLY A 443 21.89 -3.27 9.43
CA GLY A 443 22.60 -2.79 10.61
C GLY A 443 23.87 -3.60 10.85
N THR A 444 24.51 -3.41 11.99
CA THR A 444 25.74 -4.10 12.34
C THR A 444 25.50 -5.57 12.70
N ILE A 445 26.54 -6.39 12.59
CA ILE A 445 26.49 -7.78 13.07
C ILE A 445 26.20 -7.82 14.57
N MET A 446 26.77 -6.89 15.35
CA MET A 446 26.53 -6.74 16.78
C MET A 446 25.05 -6.56 17.09
N GLU A 447 24.40 -5.60 16.42
CA GLU A 447 22.98 -5.32 16.59
C GLU A 447 22.08 -6.50 16.20
N ASN A 448 22.45 -7.20 15.14
CA ASN A 448 21.72 -8.39 14.70
C ASN A 448 21.76 -9.54 15.71
N ILE A 449 22.86 -9.75 16.41
CA ILE A 449 22.95 -10.75 17.47
C ILE A 449 22.21 -10.23 18.72
N ARG A 450 22.43 -8.95 19.09
CA ARG A 450 21.77 -8.28 20.25
C ARG A 450 20.25 -8.24 20.14
N TYR A 451 19.69 -8.42 18.94
CA TYR A 451 18.23 -8.52 18.73
C TYR A 451 17.59 -9.64 19.58
N GLY A 452 18.34 -10.69 19.94
CA GLY A 452 17.86 -11.73 20.86
C GLY A 452 17.59 -11.24 22.28
N ARG A 453 18.37 -10.26 22.78
CA ARG A 453 18.20 -9.58 24.06
C ARG A 453 18.81 -8.17 23.97
N LEU A 454 17.93 -7.15 23.87
CA LEU A 454 18.33 -5.79 23.53
C LEU A 454 19.19 -5.09 24.59
N ASP A 455 19.11 -5.50 25.85
CA ASP A 455 19.87 -4.99 26.99
C ASP A 455 21.22 -5.70 27.21
N ALA A 456 21.56 -6.69 26.36
CA ALA A 456 22.81 -7.43 26.48
C ALA A 456 24.04 -6.54 26.21
N THR A 457 25.08 -6.75 27.02
CA THR A 457 26.38 -6.08 26.83
C THR A 457 27.13 -6.60 25.60
N ASP A 458 28.15 -5.86 25.14
CA ASP A 458 29.00 -6.29 24.02
C ASP A 458 29.72 -7.61 24.34
N GLU A 459 30.14 -7.82 25.59
CA GLU A 459 30.78 -9.03 26.07
C GLU A 459 29.85 -10.24 25.99
N GLU A 460 28.58 -10.09 26.36
CA GLU A 460 27.56 -11.14 26.27
C GLU A 460 27.28 -11.50 24.81
N VAL A 461 27.17 -10.50 23.94
CA VAL A 461 27.01 -10.73 22.48
C VAL A 461 28.20 -11.49 21.90
N ILE A 462 29.44 -11.12 22.28
CA ILE A 462 30.65 -11.79 21.86
C ILE A 462 30.71 -13.23 22.42
N ALA A 463 30.26 -13.44 23.66
CA ALA A 463 30.18 -14.77 24.27
C ALA A 463 29.20 -15.68 23.52
N ALA A 464 28.01 -15.18 23.19
CA ALA A 464 27.01 -15.88 22.40
C ALA A 464 27.54 -16.21 20.99
N ALA A 465 28.24 -15.28 20.33
CA ALA A 465 28.87 -15.52 19.05
C ALA A 465 29.99 -16.59 19.10
N LYS A 466 30.72 -16.66 20.19
CA LYS A 466 31.73 -17.73 20.44
C LYS A 466 31.06 -19.09 20.60
N ALA A 467 29.99 -19.16 21.40
CA ALA A 467 29.20 -20.37 21.61
C ALA A 467 28.54 -20.88 20.32
N ALA A 468 28.12 -19.95 19.43
CA ALA A 468 27.62 -20.26 18.10
C ALA A 468 28.70 -20.53 17.05
N HIS A 469 29.97 -20.60 17.41
CA HIS A 469 31.13 -20.74 16.48
C HIS A 469 31.18 -19.63 15.39
N ALA A 470 30.54 -18.49 15.61
CA ALA A 470 30.47 -17.34 14.70
C ALA A 470 31.67 -16.39 14.88
N HIS A 471 32.23 -16.25 16.09
CA HIS A 471 33.26 -15.27 16.44
C HIS A 471 34.44 -15.25 15.45
N ARG A 472 34.92 -16.41 15.04
CA ARG A 472 36.09 -16.50 14.17
C ARG A 472 35.88 -15.87 12.80
N PHE A 473 34.74 -16.10 12.17
CA PHE A 473 34.46 -15.46 10.87
C PHE A 473 34.14 -13.97 11.03
N ILE A 474 33.43 -13.59 12.10
CA ILE A 474 33.11 -12.17 12.38
C ILE A 474 34.40 -11.37 12.53
N SER A 475 35.36 -11.87 13.33
CA SER A 475 36.65 -11.20 13.57
C SER A 475 37.55 -11.14 12.31
N ALA A 476 37.28 -11.97 11.29
CA ALA A 476 37.99 -11.94 10.03
C ALA A 476 37.38 -10.98 8.99
N LEU A 477 36.16 -10.47 9.25
CA LEU A 477 35.50 -9.52 8.36
C LEU A 477 36.05 -8.10 8.56
N PRO A 478 36.07 -7.27 7.51
CA PRO A 478 36.39 -5.83 7.65
C PRO A 478 35.41 -5.17 8.60
N GLY A 479 35.90 -4.59 9.71
CA GLY A 479 35.04 -3.98 10.75
C GLY A 479 34.52 -4.94 11.83
N GLY A 480 34.71 -6.25 11.69
CA GLY A 480 34.34 -7.25 12.70
C GLY A 480 32.85 -7.18 13.08
N TYR A 481 32.56 -7.06 14.37
CA TYR A 481 31.19 -6.92 14.88
C TYR A 481 30.48 -5.64 14.44
N ASN A 482 31.22 -4.58 14.10
CA ASN A 482 30.68 -3.31 13.62
C ASN A 482 30.47 -3.28 12.10
N MET A 483 30.75 -4.38 11.40
CA MET A 483 30.46 -4.48 9.98
C MET A 483 28.96 -4.36 9.73
N GLU A 484 28.57 -3.43 8.86
CA GLU A 484 27.19 -3.27 8.43
C GLU A 484 26.82 -4.32 7.38
N LEU A 485 25.66 -4.93 7.58
CA LEU A 485 25.01 -5.79 6.59
C LEU A 485 24.29 -4.91 5.58
N ASN A 486 24.49 -5.19 4.27
CA ASN A 486 23.79 -4.47 3.21
C ASN A 486 22.29 -4.85 3.17
N GLU A 487 21.47 -4.10 2.42
CA GLU A 487 20.00 -4.31 2.36
C GLU A 487 19.61 -5.71 1.90
N GLU A 488 20.36 -6.29 0.95
CA GLU A 488 20.12 -7.63 0.42
C GLU A 488 20.84 -8.73 1.21
N ILE A 489 21.67 -8.34 2.18
CA ILE A 489 22.47 -9.25 3.03
C ILE A 489 23.28 -10.25 2.16
N THR A 490 23.84 -9.73 1.07
CA THR A 490 24.66 -10.51 0.11
C THR A 490 26.15 -10.53 0.48
N ASN A 491 26.57 -9.69 1.44
CA ASN A 491 27.96 -9.55 1.89
C ASN A 491 28.42 -10.62 2.88
N ILE A 492 27.53 -11.56 3.25
CA ILE A 492 27.84 -12.77 4.05
C ILE A 492 27.16 -14.00 3.45
N SER A 493 27.78 -15.19 3.64
CA SER A 493 27.26 -16.45 3.11
C SER A 493 26.03 -16.95 3.88
N GLN A 494 25.22 -17.83 3.28
CA GLN A 494 24.04 -18.42 3.92
C GLN A 494 24.38 -19.13 5.24
N GLY A 495 25.47 -19.90 5.30
CA GLY A 495 25.92 -20.54 6.53
C GLY A 495 26.35 -19.53 7.60
N GLN A 496 26.94 -18.39 7.22
CA GLN A 496 27.26 -17.31 8.15
C GLN A 496 26.01 -16.66 8.71
N LYS A 497 24.98 -16.41 7.87
CA LYS A 497 23.66 -15.92 8.33
C LYS A 497 23.08 -16.86 9.39
N GLN A 498 23.13 -18.16 9.15
CA GLN A 498 22.60 -19.17 10.09
C GLN A 498 23.34 -19.17 11.41
N LEU A 499 24.68 -19.05 11.42
CA LEU A 499 25.46 -18.94 12.65
C LEU A 499 25.11 -17.66 13.44
N LEU A 500 24.80 -16.55 12.77
CA LEU A 500 24.34 -15.32 13.45
C LEU A 500 22.95 -15.48 14.07
N THR A 501 22.01 -16.17 13.40
CA THR A 501 20.69 -16.44 13.98
C THR A 501 20.75 -17.43 15.15
N ILE A 502 21.67 -18.40 15.11
CA ILE A 502 21.93 -19.28 16.27
C ILE A 502 22.54 -18.47 17.42
N ALA A 503 23.49 -17.56 17.16
CA ALA A 503 24.05 -16.67 18.19
C ALA A 503 22.97 -15.79 18.84
N ARG A 504 22.01 -15.29 18.05
CA ARG A 504 20.83 -14.56 18.53
C ARG A 504 20.00 -15.41 19.50
N ALA A 505 19.72 -16.67 19.14
CA ALA A 505 18.96 -17.59 19.97
C ALA A 505 19.71 -18.01 21.25
N ILE A 506 21.03 -18.17 21.19
CA ILE A 506 21.87 -18.42 22.39
C ILE A 506 21.83 -17.23 23.35
N LEU A 507 21.89 -16.00 22.82
CA LEU A 507 21.84 -14.77 23.61
C LEU A 507 20.48 -14.57 24.28
N ALA A 508 19.39 -14.97 23.63
CA ALA A 508 18.02 -14.87 24.14
C ALA A 508 17.78 -15.78 25.35
N ASP A 509 18.46 -16.94 25.42
CA ASP A 509 18.47 -17.91 26.53
C ASP A 509 17.08 -18.45 26.92
N ASN A 510 16.23 -18.73 25.91
CA ASN A 510 14.85 -19.20 26.13
C ASN A 510 14.83 -20.68 26.58
N PRO A 511 13.91 -21.09 27.49
CA PRO A 511 13.80 -22.46 28.00
C PRO A 511 13.28 -23.47 26.98
N VAL A 512 12.50 -23.05 25.99
CA VAL A 512 11.98 -23.90 24.91
C VAL A 512 12.48 -23.40 23.56
N LEU A 513 12.99 -24.32 22.74
CA LEU A 513 13.54 -24.02 21.42
C LEU A 513 12.72 -24.66 20.31
N ILE A 514 12.59 -23.94 19.21
CA ILE A 514 12.02 -24.40 17.96
C ILE A 514 13.05 -24.19 16.85
N LEU A 515 13.46 -25.29 16.24
CA LEU A 515 14.55 -25.31 15.28
C LEU A 515 14.07 -25.92 13.96
N ASP A 516 14.19 -25.18 12.86
CA ASP A 516 13.90 -25.68 11.52
C ASP A 516 15.21 -25.89 10.75
N GLU A 517 15.58 -27.15 10.51
CA GLU A 517 16.90 -27.59 10.10
C GLU A 517 17.01 -27.81 8.59
N ALA A 518 16.84 -26.80 7.76
CA ALA A 518 17.10 -26.93 6.33
C ALA A 518 18.40 -26.22 5.93
N THR A 519 19.43 -27.01 5.55
CA THR A 519 20.75 -26.50 5.13
C THR A 519 21.16 -27.05 3.76
N SER A 520 20.31 -26.95 2.77
CA SER A 520 20.56 -27.52 1.43
C SER A 520 21.65 -26.81 0.59
N SER A 521 22.29 -25.73 1.11
CA SER A 521 23.17 -24.87 0.31
C SER A 521 24.45 -24.43 1.03
N VAL A 522 24.97 -25.22 1.98
CA VAL A 522 26.13 -24.86 2.81
C VAL A 522 27.26 -25.89 2.63
N ASP A 523 28.50 -25.42 2.58
CA ASP A 523 29.67 -26.31 2.52
C ASP A 523 29.80 -27.18 3.78
N THR A 524 30.36 -28.39 3.64
CA THR A 524 30.46 -29.39 4.70
C THR A 524 31.17 -28.88 5.97
N ARG A 525 32.16 -28.00 5.85
CA ARG A 525 32.91 -27.47 7.00
C ARG A 525 32.05 -26.49 7.81
N THR A 526 31.30 -25.64 7.12
CA THR A 526 30.35 -24.71 7.76
C THR A 526 29.18 -25.49 8.34
N GLU A 527 28.72 -26.53 7.68
CA GLU A 527 27.68 -27.43 8.17
C GLU A 527 28.04 -28.05 9.53
N HIS A 528 29.26 -28.59 9.68
CA HIS A 528 29.74 -29.10 10.98
C HIS A 528 29.78 -28.03 12.08
N ARG A 529 30.07 -26.76 11.73
CA ARG A 529 30.03 -25.66 12.70
C ARG A 529 28.60 -25.34 13.12
N ILE A 530 27.68 -25.30 12.18
CA ILE A 530 26.23 -25.09 12.45
C ILE A 530 25.74 -26.20 13.36
N GLN A 531 26.06 -27.48 13.08
CA GLN A 531 25.63 -28.58 13.91
C GLN A 531 26.15 -28.44 15.37
N ARG A 532 27.44 -28.14 15.57
CA ARG A 532 27.97 -27.90 16.91
C ARG A 532 27.36 -26.71 17.61
N ALA A 533 27.03 -25.66 16.87
CA ALA A 533 26.33 -24.48 17.41
C ALA A 533 24.89 -24.83 17.85
N MET A 534 24.19 -25.65 17.07
CA MET A 534 22.86 -26.17 17.39
C MET A 534 22.91 -27.09 18.63
N ASP A 535 23.85 -28.02 18.69
CA ASP A 535 24.06 -28.91 19.85
C ASP A 535 24.31 -28.09 21.13
N ASN A 536 25.13 -27.02 21.04
CA ASN A 536 25.34 -26.10 22.16
C ASN A 536 24.08 -25.33 22.55
N LEU A 537 23.28 -24.90 21.58
CA LEU A 537 22.02 -24.18 21.82
C LEU A 537 21.01 -25.07 22.54
N MET A 538 20.89 -26.34 22.17
CA MET A 538 19.91 -27.30 22.70
C MET A 538 20.23 -27.81 24.12
N LYS A 539 21.47 -27.70 24.58
CA LYS A 539 21.86 -28.24 25.90
C LYS A 539 21.02 -27.70 27.05
N GLY A 540 20.34 -28.61 27.77
CA GLY A 540 19.55 -28.31 28.97
C GLY A 540 18.22 -27.60 28.67
N ARG A 541 17.80 -27.49 27.42
CA ARG A 541 16.57 -26.85 26.99
C ARG A 541 15.66 -27.85 26.26
N THR A 542 14.36 -27.68 26.44
CA THR A 542 13.38 -28.45 25.65
C THR A 542 13.43 -27.98 24.19
N SER A 543 13.67 -28.88 23.25
CA SER A 543 13.94 -28.52 21.86
C SER A 543 13.07 -29.30 20.90
N PHE A 544 12.28 -28.60 20.07
CA PHE A 544 11.52 -29.15 18.96
C PHE A 544 12.27 -28.90 17.67
N VAL A 545 12.71 -29.96 17.00
CA VAL A 545 13.51 -29.87 15.77
C VAL A 545 12.73 -30.47 14.61
N ILE A 546 12.43 -29.66 13.57
CA ILE A 546 12.01 -30.20 12.28
C ILE A 546 13.27 -30.76 11.62
N ALA A 547 13.46 -32.06 11.78
CA ALA A 547 14.71 -32.69 11.44
C ALA A 547 14.74 -33.09 9.97
N HIS A 548 15.76 -32.59 9.27
CA HIS A 548 16.15 -32.96 7.91
C HIS A 548 17.51 -33.67 7.87
N ARG A 549 18.15 -33.86 9.04
CA ARG A 549 19.46 -34.49 9.17
C ARG A 549 19.41 -35.74 10.02
N LEU A 550 20.13 -36.75 9.54
CA LEU A 550 20.24 -38.04 10.20
C LEU A 550 20.80 -37.96 11.63
N SER A 551 21.83 -37.14 11.86
CA SER A 551 22.44 -36.96 13.17
C SER A 551 21.47 -36.39 14.22
N THR A 552 20.67 -35.43 13.83
CA THR A 552 19.68 -34.80 14.72
C THR A 552 18.56 -35.77 15.09
N ILE A 553 18.10 -36.57 14.12
CA ILE A 553 17.07 -37.57 14.34
C ILE A 553 17.56 -38.69 15.28
N LYS A 554 18.79 -39.19 15.03
CA LYS A 554 19.38 -40.27 15.82
C LYS A 554 19.61 -39.93 17.30
N ASN A 555 19.98 -38.67 17.57
CA ASN A 555 20.32 -38.20 18.90
C ASN A 555 19.10 -37.64 19.67
N ALA A 556 17.90 -37.61 19.07
CA ALA A 556 16.69 -37.11 19.72
C ALA A 556 16.21 -38.12 20.81
N ASP A 557 15.78 -37.56 21.94
CA ASP A 557 15.16 -38.35 23.01
C ASP A 557 13.81 -38.93 22.59
N ILE A 558 13.08 -38.16 21.79
CA ILE A 558 11.77 -38.54 21.23
C ILE A 558 11.73 -38.17 19.75
N ILE A 559 11.29 -39.11 18.91
CA ILE A 559 10.98 -38.88 17.50
C ILE A 559 9.46 -38.96 17.35
N LEU A 560 8.85 -37.92 16.83
CA LEU A 560 7.43 -37.87 16.46
C LEU A 560 7.33 -38.01 14.94
N VAL A 561 6.79 -39.13 14.49
CA VAL A 561 6.64 -39.45 13.07
C VAL A 561 5.26 -39.02 12.61
N MET A 562 5.21 -37.98 11.79
CA MET A 562 3.96 -37.40 11.30
C MET A 562 3.64 -37.87 9.87
N LYS A 563 2.38 -38.23 9.67
CA LYS A 563 1.79 -38.51 8.35
C LYS A 563 0.35 -38.04 8.31
N ASP A 564 -0.02 -37.33 7.24
CA ASP A 564 -1.38 -36.84 7.00
C ASP A 564 -2.04 -36.10 8.19
N GLY A 565 -1.24 -35.38 8.98
CA GLY A 565 -1.68 -34.59 10.12
C GLY A 565 -1.79 -35.33 11.46
N ASP A 566 -1.38 -36.57 11.54
CA ASP A 566 -1.39 -37.37 12.76
C ASP A 566 0.02 -37.86 13.13
N ILE A 567 0.25 -38.18 14.42
CA ILE A 567 1.42 -38.96 14.86
C ILE A 567 1.08 -40.42 14.63
N ILE A 568 1.84 -41.06 13.73
CA ILE A 568 1.65 -42.48 13.43
C ILE A 568 2.61 -43.39 14.22
N GLU A 569 3.77 -42.87 14.61
CA GLU A 569 4.78 -43.55 15.41
C GLU A 569 5.46 -42.59 16.35
N GLN A 570 5.81 -43.04 17.57
CA GLN A 570 6.52 -42.25 18.57
C GLN A 570 7.48 -43.15 19.34
N GLY A 571 8.73 -42.70 19.56
CA GLY A 571 9.75 -43.42 20.31
C GLY A 571 11.14 -42.88 20.06
N ASN A 572 12.18 -43.52 20.54
CA ASN A 572 13.57 -43.19 20.17
C ASN A 572 13.97 -43.92 18.86
N HIS A 573 15.16 -43.61 18.35
CA HIS A 573 15.65 -44.16 17.09
C HIS A 573 15.66 -45.71 17.07
N ASP A 574 16.21 -46.30 18.12
CA ASP A 574 16.40 -47.76 18.18
C ASP A 574 15.04 -48.47 18.29
N GLU A 575 14.12 -47.95 19.09
CA GLU A 575 12.74 -48.45 19.23
C GLU A 575 11.98 -48.43 17.89
N LEU A 576 12.03 -47.30 17.18
CA LEU A 576 11.34 -47.13 15.91
C LEU A 576 11.94 -47.98 14.78
N MET A 577 13.27 -48.11 14.75
CA MET A 577 13.95 -49.02 13.80
C MET A 577 13.57 -50.49 14.05
N ALA A 578 13.46 -50.92 15.33
CA ALA A 578 13.07 -52.26 15.68
C ALA A 578 11.60 -52.59 15.30
N GLN A 579 10.73 -51.60 15.25
CA GLN A 579 9.32 -51.75 14.81
C GLN A 579 9.17 -52.05 13.31
N ASN A 580 10.21 -51.76 12.50
CA ASN A 580 10.17 -51.86 11.03
C ASN A 580 8.93 -51.19 10.40
N GLY A 581 8.53 -50.04 10.97
CA GLY A 581 7.36 -49.28 10.56
C GLY A 581 7.71 -48.19 9.55
N PHE A 582 6.83 -47.20 9.45
CA PHE A 582 6.99 -46.06 8.52
C PHE A 582 8.29 -45.29 8.74
N TYR A 583 8.74 -45.12 10.00
CA TYR A 583 10.02 -44.50 10.32
C TYR A 583 11.20 -45.28 9.72
N ALA A 584 11.24 -46.58 9.86
CA ALA A 584 12.30 -47.43 9.32
C ALA A 584 12.35 -47.34 7.78
N ASP A 585 11.17 -47.34 7.13
CA ASP A 585 11.08 -47.16 5.68
C ASP A 585 11.57 -45.80 5.24
N LEU A 586 11.15 -44.73 5.93
CA LEU A 586 11.59 -43.36 5.68
C LEU A 586 13.12 -43.23 5.86
N TYR A 587 13.64 -43.77 6.93
CA TYR A 587 15.06 -43.79 7.24
C TYR A 587 15.87 -44.49 6.13
N ASN A 588 15.48 -45.70 5.75
CA ASN A 588 16.18 -46.48 4.73
C ASN A 588 16.07 -45.84 3.33
N SER A 589 14.99 -45.13 3.02
CA SER A 589 14.78 -44.51 1.71
C SER A 589 15.54 -43.17 1.54
N GLN A 590 15.78 -42.44 2.63
CA GLN A 590 16.40 -41.11 2.57
C GLN A 590 17.86 -41.08 2.99
N TRP A 591 18.31 -42.05 3.83
CA TRP A 591 19.61 -41.97 4.50
C TRP A 591 20.43 -43.30 4.52
N SER A 592 19.95 -44.37 3.87
CA SER A 592 20.69 -45.65 3.72
C SER A 592 21.65 -45.67 2.52
#